data_2ed8e5d761fca5d9fd8d5dc0c32a6684
#
_entry.id   2ed8e5d761fca5d9fd8d5dc0c32a6684
#
_cell.length_a   1.000
_cell.length_b   1.000
_cell.length_c   1.000
_cell.angle_alpha   90.00
_cell.angle_beta   90.00
_cell.angle_gamma   90.00
#
_symmetry.space_group_name_H-M   'P 1'
#
loop_
_entity.id
_entity.type
_entity.pdbx_description
1 polymer ?
#
loop_
_entity_poly.entity_id
_entity_poly.type
_entity_poly.pdbx_seq_one_letter_code
_entity_poly.pdbx_strand_id
1 'polypeptide(L)'
;MKKIFKNYKSTIILILAIIIGGVIGGIFGEKAKVLSPFGDVFLNLLFVVIVPLIFLTLSTSVAKMKEKKRLGKIMRTIIFVFVFTSLVAAIFGIASTSLVSLVNHSSKMEIKNTLILEDKKEDIDLNVLDKTAELISVDDFTKLLSKENIIALVCFSILFGLAIRKSGKKGEKALEVLCSFNEVILKLVDLIMLYAPIGLGCYFAVMVGTMGSEIAASYFKTFVVYFLVAILFYFVIYTLYAYLAAGKKGVKGFWKNILPTTLTSLATCSSAACIPVNITVAKKIGVSDDIAEAVIPMGTSFHKDGSIIGSVFKIMFLVYLFEGGISGADMIFKVIGIALLATLLVTAVPIGGGTISESLIISLLGYSMSCLPILTIIATIIDAPATVLNVVGDTSSSMLVSRVVDGKDWMEKKKY
;
A
#
# COMPACT_ATOMS: atom_id res chain seq x y z
N MET A 1 -26.15 -11.80 -2.80
CA MET A 1 -26.10 -10.83 -1.70
C MET A 1 -25.46 -11.38 -0.42
N LYS A 2 -25.92 -12.47 0.22
CA LYS A 2 -25.33 -13.02 1.48
C LYS A 2 -23.82 -13.33 1.40
N LYS A 3 -23.29 -13.80 0.26
CA LYS A 3 -21.87 -14.12 0.08
C LYS A 3 -21.00 -12.85 -0.06
N ILE A 4 -21.54 -11.79 -0.64
CA ILE A 4 -20.91 -10.47 -0.76
C ILE A 4 -20.80 -9.84 0.63
N PHE A 5 -21.89 -9.80 1.41
CA PHE A 5 -21.88 -9.29 2.78
C PHE A 5 -20.88 -10.00 3.70
N LYS A 6 -20.66 -11.31 3.50
CA LYS A 6 -19.69 -12.08 4.31
C LYS A 6 -18.24 -11.63 4.06
N ASN A 7 -17.90 -11.25 2.83
CA ASN A 7 -16.55 -10.81 2.46
C ASN A 7 -16.25 -9.37 2.92
N TYR A 8 -17.27 -8.49 2.93
CA TYR A 8 -17.11 -7.10 3.42
C TYR A 8 -17.29 -6.94 4.92
N LYS A 9 -17.67 -8.00 5.63
CA LYS A 9 -18.02 -7.92 7.05
C LYS A 9 -16.93 -7.23 7.88
N SER A 10 -15.68 -7.58 7.67
CA SER A 10 -14.55 -7.00 8.41
C SER A 10 -14.36 -5.52 8.09
N THR A 11 -14.31 -5.15 6.82
CA THR A 11 -14.15 -3.75 6.37
C THR A 11 -15.33 -2.87 6.81
N ILE A 12 -16.57 -3.38 6.67
CA ILE A 12 -17.76 -2.64 7.13
C ILE A 12 -17.72 -2.42 8.64
N ILE A 13 -17.33 -3.44 9.42
CA ILE A 13 -17.22 -3.32 10.88
C ILE A 13 -16.16 -2.29 11.25
N LEU A 14 -15.01 -2.27 10.56
CA LEU A 14 -13.97 -1.27 10.79
C LEU A 14 -14.45 0.14 10.50
N ILE A 15 -15.08 0.36 9.34
CA ILE A 15 -15.62 1.68 8.96
C ILE A 15 -16.69 2.13 9.95
N LEU A 16 -17.61 1.24 10.32
CA LEU A 16 -18.65 1.55 11.33
C LEU A 16 -18.03 1.89 12.69
N ALA A 17 -16.99 1.17 13.10
CA ALA A 17 -16.30 1.45 14.35
C ALA A 17 -15.62 2.83 14.33
N ILE A 18 -15.00 3.21 13.21
CA ILE A 18 -14.42 4.56 13.02
C ILE A 18 -15.52 5.64 13.07
N ILE A 19 -16.65 5.43 12.37
CA ILE A 19 -17.78 6.37 12.38
C ILE A 19 -18.34 6.52 13.79
N ILE A 20 -18.59 5.41 14.48
CA ILE A 20 -19.09 5.40 15.86
C ILE A 20 -18.10 6.10 16.80
N GLY A 21 -16.80 5.79 16.64
CA GLY A 21 -15.73 6.46 17.38
C GLY A 21 -15.75 7.97 17.16
N GLY A 22 -15.87 8.42 15.92
CA GLY A 22 -15.99 9.85 15.59
C GLY A 22 -17.19 10.52 16.23
N VAL A 23 -18.35 9.86 16.23
CA VAL A 23 -19.57 10.35 16.90
C VAL A 23 -19.37 10.44 18.42
N ILE A 24 -18.79 9.41 19.03
CA ILE A 24 -18.47 9.40 20.47
C ILE A 24 -17.51 10.55 20.81
N GLY A 25 -16.41 10.71 20.03
CA GLY A 25 -15.46 11.80 20.22
C GLY A 25 -16.12 13.17 20.10
N GLY A 26 -16.98 13.37 19.08
CA GLY A 26 -17.70 14.62 18.86
C GLY A 26 -18.69 14.97 19.99
N ILE A 27 -19.35 13.96 20.59
CA ILE A 27 -20.31 14.17 21.68
C ILE A 27 -19.60 14.40 23.03
N PHE A 28 -18.61 13.57 23.36
CA PHE A 28 -17.98 13.59 24.69
C PHE A 28 -16.75 14.51 24.77
N GLY A 29 -16.24 15.00 23.64
CA GLY A 29 -15.07 15.88 23.60
C GLY A 29 -13.87 15.25 24.33
N GLU A 30 -13.15 16.03 25.12
CA GLU A 30 -11.98 15.56 25.88
C GLU A 30 -12.24 14.38 26.83
N LYS A 31 -13.49 14.17 27.26
CA LYS A 31 -13.85 13.01 28.10
C LYS A 31 -13.65 11.69 27.37
N ALA A 32 -13.60 11.68 26.03
CA ALA A 32 -13.29 10.51 25.24
C ALA A 32 -11.87 9.95 25.51
N LYS A 33 -10.97 10.71 26.16
CA LYS A 33 -9.63 10.24 26.61
C LYS A 33 -9.70 8.98 27.49
N VAL A 34 -10.82 8.72 28.15
CA VAL A 34 -11.01 7.48 28.92
C VAL A 34 -10.92 6.22 28.04
N LEU A 35 -11.11 6.33 26.73
CA LEU A 35 -11.00 5.26 25.75
C LEU A 35 -9.57 5.04 25.24
N SER A 36 -8.61 5.92 25.59
CA SER A 36 -7.21 5.83 25.14
C SER A 36 -6.59 4.44 25.38
N PRO A 37 -6.71 3.80 26.56
CA PRO A 37 -6.06 2.52 26.80
C PRO A 37 -6.46 1.42 25.80
N PHE A 38 -7.69 1.44 25.28
CA PHE A 38 -8.15 0.46 24.29
C PHE A 38 -7.50 0.72 22.91
N GLY A 39 -7.34 1.98 22.53
CA GLY A 39 -6.59 2.38 21.34
C GLY A 39 -5.10 2.00 21.47
N ASP A 40 -4.49 2.32 22.60
CA ASP A 40 -3.07 2.08 22.88
C ASP A 40 -2.71 0.61 22.84
N VAL A 41 -3.56 -0.28 23.37
CA VAL A 41 -3.36 -1.75 23.27
C VAL A 41 -3.29 -2.17 21.81
N PHE A 42 -4.19 -1.67 20.95
CA PHE A 42 -4.17 -2.00 19.53
C PHE A 42 -2.87 -1.55 18.86
N LEU A 43 -2.45 -0.31 19.13
CA LEU A 43 -1.21 0.24 18.56
C LEU A 43 0.02 -0.52 19.02
N ASN A 44 0.11 -0.83 20.32
CA ASN A 44 1.22 -1.59 20.87
C ASN A 44 1.32 -2.99 20.25
N LEU A 45 0.17 -3.67 20.04
CA LEU A 45 0.14 -4.96 19.34
C LEU A 45 0.63 -4.83 17.89
N LEU A 46 0.24 -3.76 17.18
CA LEU A 46 0.73 -3.50 15.82
C LEU A 46 2.24 -3.24 15.82
N PHE A 47 2.75 -2.41 16.73
CA PHE A 47 4.18 -2.09 16.80
C PHE A 47 5.06 -3.33 17.05
N VAL A 48 4.60 -4.26 17.90
CA VAL A 48 5.35 -5.49 18.19
C VAL A 48 5.50 -6.39 16.95
N VAL A 49 4.51 -6.43 16.06
CA VAL A 49 4.56 -7.31 14.88
C VAL A 49 5.23 -6.68 13.66
N ILE A 50 5.48 -5.37 13.63
CA ILE A 50 6.07 -4.67 12.47
C ILE A 50 7.43 -5.28 12.12
N VAL A 51 8.33 -5.39 13.09
CA VAL A 51 9.71 -5.86 12.86
C VAL A 51 9.75 -7.30 12.33
N PRO A 52 9.16 -8.31 13.01
CA PRO A 52 9.17 -9.67 12.50
C PRO A 52 8.42 -9.80 11.16
N LEU A 53 7.36 -9.04 10.96
CA LEU A 53 6.60 -9.04 9.70
C LEU A 53 7.45 -8.55 8.52
N ILE A 54 8.13 -7.41 8.66
CA ILE A 54 9.02 -6.86 7.62
C ILE A 54 10.14 -7.85 7.32
N PHE A 55 10.84 -8.32 8.36
CA PHE A 55 11.98 -9.22 8.19
C PHE A 55 11.60 -10.51 7.47
N LEU A 56 10.58 -11.21 7.95
CA LEU A 56 10.18 -12.50 7.40
C LEU A 56 9.59 -12.36 5.99
N THR A 57 8.72 -11.38 5.78
CA THR A 57 8.05 -11.18 4.49
C THR A 57 9.05 -10.82 3.39
N LEU A 58 9.95 -9.87 3.64
CA LEU A 58 10.93 -9.43 2.65
C LEU A 58 11.98 -10.52 2.39
N SER A 59 12.55 -11.12 3.44
CA SER A 59 13.57 -12.17 3.29
C SER A 59 13.05 -13.36 2.51
N THR A 60 11.84 -13.84 2.83
CA THR A 60 11.24 -15.00 2.13
C THR A 60 10.85 -14.66 0.70
N SER A 61 10.34 -13.45 0.44
CA SER A 61 9.98 -13.00 -0.91
C SER A 61 11.19 -12.93 -1.82
N VAL A 62 12.28 -12.30 -1.36
CA VAL A 62 13.53 -12.20 -2.12
C VAL A 62 14.16 -13.57 -2.37
N ALA A 63 14.14 -14.46 -1.36
CA ALA A 63 14.70 -15.81 -1.49
C ALA A 63 13.93 -16.69 -2.48
N LYS A 64 12.60 -16.52 -2.61
CA LYS A 64 11.75 -17.28 -3.52
C LYS A 64 11.90 -16.89 -5.01
N MET A 65 12.53 -15.79 -5.35
CA MET A 65 12.68 -15.34 -6.73
C MET A 65 13.48 -16.36 -7.55
N LYS A 66 12.84 -17.03 -8.53
CA LYS A 66 13.47 -18.02 -9.44
C LYS A 66 13.61 -17.45 -10.85
N GLU A 67 14.79 -17.58 -11.45
CA GLU A 67 15.00 -17.27 -12.85
C GLU A 67 14.76 -18.47 -13.77
N LYS A 68 13.93 -18.31 -14.82
CA LYS A 68 13.85 -19.22 -15.97
C LYS A 68 14.11 -18.44 -17.25
N LYS A 69 15.01 -18.97 -18.14
CA LYS A 69 15.55 -18.27 -19.33
C LYS A 69 14.53 -17.73 -20.35
N ARG A 70 13.36 -18.33 -20.53
CA ARG A 70 12.30 -17.82 -21.43
C ARG A 70 11.52 -16.66 -20.80
N LEU A 71 11.41 -16.63 -19.48
CA LEU A 71 10.82 -15.54 -18.74
C LEU A 71 11.62 -14.23 -18.86
N GLY A 72 12.88 -14.26 -19.24
CA GLY A 72 13.75 -13.09 -19.18
C GLY A 72 13.28 -11.88 -20.02
N LYS A 73 12.66 -12.11 -21.19
CA LYS A 73 12.07 -11.01 -21.97
C LYS A 73 10.75 -10.54 -21.36
N ILE A 74 9.89 -11.50 -20.97
CA ILE A 74 8.61 -11.22 -20.32
C ILE A 74 8.87 -10.48 -19.01
N MET A 75 9.79 -10.97 -18.18
CA MET A 75 10.15 -10.37 -16.88
C MET A 75 10.69 -8.94 -17.00
N ARG A 76 11.60 -8.69 -17.93
CA ARG A 76 12.11 -7.32 -18.18
C ARG A 76 10.99 -6.39 -18.62
N THR A 77 10.09 -6.87 -19.47
CA THR A 77 8.95 -6.09 -19.94
C THR A 77 7.96 -5.84 -18.82
N ILE A 78 7.69 -6.84 -17.96
CA ILE A 78 6.84 -6.68 -16.76
C ILE A 78 7.40 -5.60 -15.85
N ILE A 79 8.69 -5.67 -15.50
CA ILE A 79 9.34 -4.68 -14.63
C ILE A 79 9.22 -3.27 -15.24
N PHE A 80 9.52 -3.13 -16.53
CA PHE A 80 9.41 -1.84 -17.21
C PHE A 80 7.97 -1.29 -17.19
N VAL A 81 6.98 -2.12 -17.53
CA VAL A 81 5.56 -1.73 -17.52
C VAL A 81 5.10 -1.37 -16.12
N PHE A 82 5.45 -2.18 -15.10
CA PHE A 82 5.06 -1.91 -13.72
C PHE A 82 5.68 -0.61 -13.17
N VAL A 83 6.96 -0.36 -13.45
CA VAL A 83 7.60 0.91 -13.04
C VAL A 83 6.95 2.10 -13.76
N PHE A 84 6.69 1.96 -15.06
CA PHE A 84 6.05 3.02 -15.84
C PHE A 84 4.64 3.36 -15.32
N THR A 85 3.78 2.36 -15.14
CA THR A 85 2.40 2.57 -14.64
C THR A 85 2.39 3.07 -13.20
N SER A 86 3.32 2.59 -12.37
CA SER A 86 3.52 3.07 -11.00
C SER A 86 3.90 4.54 -10.94
N LEU A 87 4.77 4.99 -11.83
CA LEU A 87 5.13 6.42 -11.97
C LEU A 87 3.92 7.25 -12.40
N VAL A 88 3.13 6.76 -13.36
CA VAL A 88 1.89 7.44 -13.78
C VAL A 88 0.91 7.54 -12.61
N ALA A 89 0.73 6.48 -11.83
CA ALA A 89 -0.13 6.47 -10.65
C ALA A 89 0.34 7.47 -9.59
N ALA A 90 1.66 7.54 -9.32
CA ALA A 90 2.24 8.49 -8.36
C ALA A 90 2.06 9.94 -8.81
N ILE A 91 2.35 10.24 -10.09
CA ILE A 91 2.18 11.58 -10.66
C ILE A 91 0.70 11.99 -10.61
N PHE A 92 -0.21 11.08 -10.95
CA PHE A 92 -1.65 11.34 -10.92
C PHE A 92 -2.15 11.61 -9.50
N GLY A 93 -1.63 10.85 -8.51
CA GLY A 93 -1.89 11.08 -7.08
C GLY A 93 -1.41 12.45 -6.62
N ILE A 94 -0.18 12.85 -6.97
CA ILE A 94 0.37 14.16 -6.62
C ILE A 94 -0.43 15.29 -7.28
N ALA A 95 -0.69 15.20 -8.58
CA ALA A 95 -1.49 16.20 -9.27
C ALA A 95 -2.86 16.39 -8.60
N SER A 96 -3.52 15.30 -8.23
CA SER A 96 -4.83 15.32 -7.57
C SER A 96 -4.77 15.96 -6.17
N THR A 97 -3.77 15.61 -5.37
CA THR A 97 -3.61 16.14 -4.00
C THR A 97 -3.06 17.56 -3.98
N SER A 98 -2.36 18.00 -5.02
CA SER A 98 -1.92 19.40 -5.15
C SER A 98 -3.06 20.35 -5.50
N LEU A 99 -4.10 19.84 -6.20
CA LEU A 99 -5.30 20.63 -6.52
C LEU A 99 -6.23 20.82 -5.32
N VAL A 100 -6.20 19.87 -4.37
CA VAL A 100 -7.11 19.87 -3.22
C VAL A 100 -6.31 19.57 -1.94
N SER A 101 -6.11 20.59 -1.09
CA SER A 101 -5.51 20.37 0.24
C SER A 101 -6.36 19.38 1.04
N LEU A 102 -5.75 18.29 1.51
CA LEU A 102 -6.45 17.22 2.26
C LEU A 102 -6.77 17.62 3.70
N VAL A 103 -6.01 18.57 4.27
CA VAL A 103 -6.13 19.02 5.65
C VAL A 103 -6.46 20.51 5.68
N ASN A 104 -7.40 20.92 6.52
CA ASN A 104 -7.76 22.32 6.69
C ASN A 104 -6.73 23.06 7.56
N HIS A 105 -6.56 24.36 7.33
CA HIS A 105 -5.52 25.18 7.97
C HIS A 105 -5.68 25.30 9.49
N SER A 106 -6.91 25.30 9.98
CA SER A 106 -7.24 25.39 11.42
C SER A 106 -6.82 24.15 12.21
N SER A 107 -6.87 22.97 11.60
CA SER A 107 -6.52 21.69 12.24
C SER A 107 -5.03 21.51 12.49
N LYS A 108 -4.17 22.28 11.79
CA LYS A 108 -2.71 22.09 11.81
C LYS A 108 -2.07 22.32 13.18
N MET A 109 -2.48 23.40 13.85
CA MET A 109 -1.79 23.89 15.05
C MET A 109 -2.07 22.98 16.25
N GLU A 110 -3.29 22.48 16.35
CA GLU A 110 -3.77 21.66 17.47
C GLU A 110 -3.24 20.22 17.37
N ILE A 111 -3.26 19.63 16.16
CA ILE A 111 -2.75 18.29 15.89
C ILE A 111 -1.22 18.26 16.04
N LYS A 112 -0.55 19.29 15.52
CA LYS A 112 0.91 19.43 15.64
C LYS A 112 1.37 19.46 17.10
N ASN A 113 0.68 20.21 17.95
CA ASN A 113 1.03 20.31 19.37
C ASN A 113 0.82 18.99 20.13
N THR A 114 -0.21 18.21 19.78
CA THR A 114 -0.50 16.92 20.43
C THR A 114 0.47 15.80 20.02
N LEU A 115 0.96 15.81 18.76
CA LEU A 115 1.88 14.79 18.24
C LEU A 115 3.36 15.13 18.41
N ILE A 116 3.74 16.43 18.51
CA ILE A 116 5.14 16.89 18.67
C ILE A 116 5.61 16.86 20.13
N LEU A 117 4.71 16.76 21.10
CA LEU A 117 5.09 16.67 22.52
C LEU A 117 5.92 15.41 22.86
N GLU A 118 6.01 14.44 21.94
CA GLU A 118 6.75 13.19 22.18
C GLU A 118 8.12 13.08 21.51
N ASP A 119 8.46 13.94 20.52
CA ASP A 119 9.76 13.85 19.84
C ASP A 119 10.40 15.20 19.54
N LYS A 120 11.44 15.56 20.29
CA LYS A 120 12.39 16.59 19.87
C LYS A 120 13.28 15.99 18.77
N LYS A 121 13.13 16.47 17.51
CA LYS A 121 14.20 16.33 16.52
C LYS A 121 15.42 17.08 17.05
N GLU A 122 16.47 16.40 17.37
CA GLU A 122 17.80 17.00 17.42
C GLU A 122 18.20 17.35 16.00
N ASP A 123 18.29 18.65 15.70
CA ASP A 123 18.91 19.16 14.48
C ASP A 123 20.43 18.89 14.59
N ILE A 124 20.85 17.71 14.25
CA ILE A 124 22.25 17.38 14.05
C ILE A 124 22.54 17.64 12.58
N ASP A 125 23.39 18.62 12.33
CA ASP A 125 23.88 19.02 10.99
C ASP A 125 24.87 17.95 10.49
N LEU A 126 24.35 16.78 10.09
CA LEU A 126 25.14 15.69 9.53
C LEU A 126 25.15 15.78 7.99
N ASN A 127 26.31 15.49 7.41
CA ASN A 127 26.47 15.31 5.96
C ASN A 127 25.41 14.36 5.42
N VAL A 128 24.86 14.60 4.24
CA VAL A 128 23.82 13.78 3.60
C VAL A 128 24.27 12.30 3.48
N LEU A 129 25.57 12.06 3.28
CA LEU A 129 26.15 10.72 3.20
C LEU A 129 26.12 9.99 4.56
N ASP A 130 26.44 10.71 5.65
CA ASP A 130 26.44 10.15 7.00
C ASP A 130 25.01 9.80 7.43
N LYS A 131 24.05 10.69 7.19
CA LYS A 131 22.61 10.43 7.41
C LYS A 131 22.11 9.21 6.62
N THR A 132 22.57 9.09 5.37
CA THR A 132 22.19 7.94 4.54
C THR A 132 22.77 6.64 5.09
N ALA A 133 24.02 6.64 5.54
CA ALA A 133 24.66 5.47 6.14
C ALA A 133 23.95 5.04 7.44
N GLU A 134 23.62 5.99 8.31
CA GLU A 134 22.87 5.74 9.54
C GLU A 134 21.45 5.19 9.28
N LEU A 135 20.78 5.67 8.23
CA LEU A 135 19.45 5.19 7.86
C LEU A 135 19.46 3.77 7.32
N ILE A 136 20.48 3.36 6.54
CA ILE A 136 20.49 2.06 5.85
C ILE A 136 21.20 0.97 6.62
N SER A 137 21.95 1.30 7.68
CA SER A 137 22.74 0.35 8.46
C SER A 137 22.76 0.69 9.95
N VAL A 138 22.85 -0.34 10.77
CA VAL A 138 23.07 -0.24 12.23
C VAL A 138 24.19 -1.19 12.63
N ASP A 139 24.85 -0.89 13.71
CA ASP A 139 26.04 -1.59 14.22
C ASP A 139 25.72 -2.80 15.12
N ASP A 140 24.44 -2.97 15.50
CA ASP A 140 24.01 -4.00 16.44
C ASP A 140 22.70 -4.66 15.95
N PHE A 141 22.62 -5.98 16.14
CA PHE A 141 21.45 -6.76 15.74
C PHE A 141 20.20 -6.40 16.57
N THR A 142 20.37 -6.01 17.82
CA THR A 142 19.26 -5.56 18.67
C THR A 142 18.70 -4.23 18.20
N LYS A 143 19.56 -3.30 17.78
CA LYS A 143 19.14 -2.04 17.14
C LYS A 143 18.39 -2.29 15.83
N LEU A 144 18.82 -3.30 15.05
CA LEU A 144 18.15 -3.69 13.81
C LEU A 144 16.68 -4.10 14.05
N LEU A 145 16.40 -4.72 15.19
CA LEU A 145 15.04 -5.15 15.55
C LEU A 145 14.19 -4.05 16.20
N SER A 146 14.65 -2.80 16.19
CA SER A 146 13.87 -1.64 16.64
C SER A 146 12.95 -1.12 15.53
N LYS A 147 11.74 -0.73 15.91
CA LYS A 147 10.81 -0.01 15.02
C LYS A 147 11.35 1.34 14.53
N GLU A 148 12.37 1.88 15.17
CA GLU A 148 13.03 3.13 14.80
C GLU A 148 13.97 2.94 13.58
N ASN A 149 14.48 1.72 13.37
CA ASN A 149 15.45 1.38 12.35
C ASN A 149 14.84 0.56 11.20
N ILE A 150 13.60 0.85 10.81
CA ILE A 150 12.86 0.08 9.78
C ILE A 150 13.59 0.07 8.44
N ILE A 151 14.24 1.14 8.03
CA ILE A 151 14.97 1.22 6.76
C ILE A 151 16.16 0.28 6.75
N ALA A 152 16.95 0.28 7.84
CA ALA A 152 18.07 -0.65 8.02
C ALA A 152 17.57 -2.11 8.02
N LEU A 153 16.44 -2.39 8.69
CA LEU A 153 15.80 -3.70 8.72
C LEU A 153 15.38 -4.15 7.31
N VAL A 154 14.82 -3.27 6.49
CA VAL A 154 14.46 -3.55 5.09
C VAL A 154 15.71 -3.92 4.28
N CYS A 155 16.77 -3.11 4.36
CA CYS A 155 18.04 -3.37 3.66
C CYS A 155 18.63 -4.73 4.09
N PHE A 156 18.70 -4.99 5.38
CA PHE A 156 19.17 -6.25 5.93
C PHE A 156 18.32 -7.44 5.47
N SER A 157 16.99 -7.30 5.48
CA SER A 157 16.07 -8.37 5.06
C SER A 157 16.25 -8.76 3.60
N ILE A 158 16.51 -7.79 2.72
CA ILE A 158 16.82 -8.02 1.31
C ILE A 158 18.14 -8.77 1.17
N LEU A 159 19.19 -8.31 1.86
CA LEU A 159 20.51 -8.97 1.85
C LEU A 159 20.42 -10.39 2.40
N PHE A 160 19.67 -10.60 3.47
CA PHE A 160 19.45 -11.91 4.08
C PHE A 160 18.71 -12.87 3.13
N GLY A 161 17.66 -12.39 2.44
CA GLY A 161 16.96 -13.16 1.41
C GLY A 161 17.88 -13.55 0.23
N LEU A 162 18.75 -12.65 -0.23
CA LEU A 162 19.76 -12.93 -1.23
C LEU A 162 20.78 -13.96 -0.74
N ALA A 163 21.22 -13.89 0.51
CA ALA A 163 22.16 -14.85 1.12
C ALA A 163 21.53 -16.26 1.18
N ILE A 164 20.28 -16.40 1.60
CA ILE A 164 19.52 -17.66 1.60
C ILE A 164 19.54 -18.25 0.17
N ARG A 165 19.19 -17.45 -0.83
CA ARG A 165 19.16 -17.88 -2.24
C ARG A 165 20.54 -18.36 -2.72
N LYS A 166 21.62 -17.68 -2.35
CA LYS A 166 23.00 -18.05 -2.70
C LYS A 166 23.50 -19.29 -1.97
N SER A 167 22.92 -19.65 -0.84
CA SER A 167 23.32 -20.83 -0.02
C SER A 167 22.86 -22.19 -0.60
N GLY A 168 22.15 -22.19 -1.72
CA GLY A 168 21.72 -23.42 -2.42
C GLY A 168 20.88 -24.33 -1.52
N LYS A 169 21.13 -25.65 -1.53
CA LYS A 169 20.35 -26.65 -0.77
C LYS A 169 20.27 -26.39 0.75
N LYS A 170 21.29 -25.79 1.37
CA LYS A 170 21.23 -25.42 2.79
C LYS A 170 20.29 -24.23 2.99
N GLY A 171 20.28 -23.29 2.05
CA GLY A 171 19.38 -22.15 2.06
C GLY A 171 17.90 -22.54 1.89
N GLU A 172 17.60 -23.62 1.12
CA GLU A 172 16.22 -24.11 0.95
C GLU A 172 15.58 -24.51 2.27
N LYS A 173 16.32 -25.20 3.15
CA LYS A 173 15.80 -25.56 4.50
C LYS A 173 15.54 -24.33 5.36
N ALA A 174 16.47 -23.35 5.34
CA ALA A 174 16.28 -22.11 6.06
C ALA A 174 15.05 -21.32 5.53
N LEU A 175 14.88 -21.30 4.20
CA LEU A 175 13.73 -20.66 3.57
C LEU A 175 12.40 -21.31 3.99
N GLU A 176 12.33 -22.63 4.07
CA GLU A 176 11.13 -23.37 4.48
C GLU A 176 10.74 -23.00 5.92
N VAL A 177 11.70 -22.97 6.84
CA VAL A 177 11.48 -22.56 8.22
C VAL A 177 10.99 -21.10 8.28
N LEU A 178 11.65 -20.18 7.59
CA LEU A 178 11.24 -18.76 7.57
C LEU A 178 9.86 -18.56 6.96
N CYS A 179 9.50 -19.34 5.92
CA CYS A 179 8.14 -19.31 5.35
C CYS A 179 7.10 -19.73 6.38
N SER A 180 7.38 -20.78 7.16
CA SER A 180 6.48 -21.25 8.22
C SER A 180 6.32 -20.17 9.31
N PHE A 181 7.41 -19.54 9.74
CA PHE A 181 7.34 -18.43 10.69
C PHE A 181 6.58 -17.22 10.11
N ASN A 182 6.79 -16.90 8.83
CA ASN A 182 6.07 -15.83 8.17
C ASN A 182 4.55 -16.07 8.18
N GLU A 183 4.09 -17.30 7.92
CA GLU A 183 2.69 -17.65 8.03
C GLU A 183 2.14 -17.47 9.45
N VAL A 184 2.92 -17.86 10.47
CA VAL A 184 2.55 -17.66 11.89
C VAL A 184 2.39 -16.16 12.19
N ILE A 185 3.34 -15.32 11.77
CA ILE A 185 3.24 -13.87 11.97
C ILE A 185 2.06 -13.28 11.23
N LEU A 186 1.77 -13.72 9.99
CA LEU A 186 0.59 -13.28 9.27
C LEU A 186 -0.71 -13.65 9.99
N LYS A 187 -0.78 -14.86 10.59
CA LYS A 187 -1.93 -15.25 11.42
C LYS A 187 -2.03 -14.46 12.71
N LEU A 188 -0.89 -14.08 13.30
CA LEU A 188 -0.88 -13.18 14.46
C LEU A 188 -1.44 -11.81 14.09
N VAL A 189 -1.07 -11.26 12.92
CA VAL A 189 -1.67 -10.02 12.40
C VAL A 189 -3.17 -10.18 12.21
N ASP A 190 -3.64 -11.30 11.61
CA ASP A 190 -5.07 -11.60 11.47
C ASP A 190 -5.79 -11.53 12.83
N LEU A 191 -5.22 -12.12 13.89
CA LEU A 191 -5.77 -12.09 15.24
C LEU A 191 -5.81 -10.67 15.83
N ILE A 192 -4.73 -9.90 15.67
CA ILE A 192 -4.69 -8.50 16.10
C ILE A 192 -5.77 -7.69 15.38
N MET A 193 -5.97 -7.93 14.08
CA MET A 193 -6.98 -7.25 13.27
C MET A 193 -8.42 -7.59 13.69
N LEU A 194 -8.66 -8.66 14.44
CA LEU A 194 -9.98 -8.88 15.07
C LEU A 194 -10.29 -7.84 16.15
N TYR A 195 -9.24 -7.32 16.82
CA TYR A 195 -9.38 -6.26 17.81
C TYR A 195 -9.39 -4.85 17.18
N ALA A 196 -8.98 -4.72 15.92
CA ALA A 196 -8.90 -3.42 15.21
C ALA A 196 -10.17 -2.57 15.27
N PRO A 197 -11.42 -3.11 15.16
CA PRO A 197 -12.61 -2.29 15.27
C PRO A 197 -12.72 -1.55 16.61
N ILE A 198 -12.36 -2.23 17.70
CA ILE A 198 -12.35 -1.62 19.05
C ILE A 198 -11.20 -0.62 19.14
N GLY A 199 -9.99 -1.04 18.80
CA GLY A 199 -8.79 -0.21 18.91
C GLY A 199 -8.85 1.07 18.07
N LEU A 200 -9.16 0.95 16.78
CA LEU A 200 -9.28 2.10 15.87
C LEU A 200 -10.49 2.98 16.19
N GLY A 201 -11.62 2.37 16.57
CA GLY A 201 -12.80 3.12 16.99
C GLY A 201 -12.52 3.98 18.22
N CYS A 202 -11.91 3.41 19.26
CA CYS A 202 -11.51 4.12 20.47
C CYS A 202 -10.46 5.18 20.19
N TYR A 203 -9.42 4.84 19.39
CA TYR A 203 -8.40 5.80 18.99
C TYR A 203 -9.00 6.99 18.24
N PHE A 204 -9.92 6.74 17.31
CA PHE A 204 -10.57 7.80 16.54
C PHE A 204 -11.53 8.64 17.42
N ALA A 205 -12.19 8.03 18.41
CA ALA A 205 -12.99 8.75 19.38
C ALA A 205 -12.14 9.74 20.20
N VAL A 206 -10.99 9.30 20.68
CA VAL A 206 -10.04 10.15 21.40
C VAL A 206 -9.54 11.29 20.50
N MET A 207 -9.14 10.95 19.26
CA MET A 207 -8.61 11.91 18.31
C MET A 207 -9.65 13.01 17.98
N VAL A 208 -10.90 12.64 17.66
CA VAL A 208 -11.96 13.60 17.38
C VAL A 208 -12.33 14.39 18.63
N GLY A 209 -12.35 13.74 19.80
CA GLY A 209 -12.66 14.39 21.06
C GLY A 209 -11.62 15.40 21.52
N THR A 210 -10.36 15.19 21.21
CA THR A 210 -9.24 16.08 21.58
C THR A 210 -8.88 17.10 20.52
N MET A 211 -9.01 16.74 19.23
CA MET A 211 -8.63 17.57 18.09
C MET A 211 -9.82 18.19 17.36
N GLY A 212 -11.04 17.98 17.87
CA GLY A 212 -12.26 18.53 17.28
C GLY A 212 -12.77 17.79 16.04
N SER A 213 -13.93 18.22 15.54
CA SER A 213 -14.60 17.65 14.36
C SER A 213 -13.84 17.89 13.04
N GLU A 214 -12.88 18.79 13.02
CA GLU A 214 -12.13 19.17 11.82
C GLU A 214 -11.24 18.03 11.29
N ILE A 215 -10.70 17.19 12.19
CA ILE A 215 -9.93 16.02 11.75
C ILE A 215 -10.81 14.98 11.08
N ALA A 216 -12.02 14.76 11.60
CA ALA A 216 -13.00 13.87 10.97
C ALA A 216 -13.40 14.37 9.57
N ALA A 217 -13.58 15.69 9.42
CA ALA A 217 -13.84 16.32 8.12
C ALA A 217 -12.65 16.14 7.15
N SER A 218 -11.41 16.21 7.64
CA SER A 218 -10.20 15.97 6.82
C SER A 218 -10.11 14.52 6.32
N TYR A 219 -10.46 13.53 7.14
CA TYR A 219 -10.56 12.12 6.71
C TYR A 219 -11.66 11.90 5.69
N PHE A 220 -12.86 12.46 5.94
CA PHE A 220 -13.96 12.37 4.98
C PHE A 220 -13.60 13.02 3.64
N LYS A 221 -12.99 14.21 3.68
CA LYS A 221 -12.49 14.89 2.48
C LYS A 221 -11.46 14.05 1.74
N THR A 222 -10.49 13.45 2.46
CA THR A 222 -9.48 12.56 1.90
C THR A 222 -10.13 11.36 1.20
N PHE A 223 -11.13 10.73 1.82
CA PHE A 223 -11.88 9.63 1.22
C PHE A 223 -12.59 10.06 -0.06
N VAL A 224 -13.36 11.17 -0.02
CA VAL A 224 -14.11 11.65 -1.19
C VAL A 224 -13.17 12.00 -2.35
N VAL A 225 -12.09 12.71 -2.08
CA VAL A 225 -11.10 13.07 -3.10
C VAL A 225 -10.45 11.81 -3.68
N TYR A 226 -10.03 10.87 -2.82
CA TYR A 226 -9.45 9.60 -3.27
C TYR A 226 -10.43 8.81 -4.15
N PHE A 227 -11.69 8.71 -3.74
CA PHE A 227 -12.72 7.99 -4.48
C PHE A 227 -12.96 8.58 -5.87
N LEU A 228 -13.04 9.91 -5.96
CA LEU A 228 -13.19 10.60 -7.25
C LEU A 228 -11.93 10.40 -8.14
N VAL A 229 -10.77 10.48 -7.55
CA VAL A 229 -9.49 10.23 -8.23
C VAL A 229 -9.41 8.78 -8.72
N ALA A 230 -9.85 7.82 -7.92
CA ALA A 230 -9.90 6.41 -8.31
C ALA A 230 -10.85 6.17 -9.48
N ILE A 231 -12.04 6.79 -9.48
CA ILE A 231 -12.98 6.74 -10.61
C ILE A 231 -12.35 7.34 -11.87
N LEU A 232 -11.73 8.49 -11.75
CA LEU A 232 -11.09 9.15 -12.89
C LEU A 232 -9.94 8.31 -13.45
N PHE A 233 -9.08 7.78 -12.59
CA PHE A 233 -7.97 6.90 -12.97
C PHE A 233 -8.50 5.63 -13.66
N TYR A 234 -9.51 4.99 -13.09
CA TYR A 234 -10.14 3.79 -13.64
C TYR A 234 -10.66 4.01 -15.07
N PHE A 235 -11.42 5.07 -15.31
CA PHE A 235 -12.00 5.30 -16.63
C PHE A 235 -11.02 5.93 -17.64
N VAL A 236 -10.15 6.84 -17.20
CA VAL A 236 -9.26 7.58 -18.11
C VAL A 236 -7.97 6.80 -18.35
N ILE A 237 -7.26 6.45 -17.28
CA ILE A 237 -5.91 5.88 -17.41
C ILE A 237 -5.96 4.45 -17.93
N TYR A 238 -6.87 3.60 -17.44
CA TYR A 238 -6.97 2.24 -17.97
C TYR A 238 -7.54 2.19 -19.38
N THR A 239 -8.38 3.15 -19.78
CA THR A 239 -8.76 3.31 -21.20
C THR A 239 -7.54 3.70 -22.05
N LEU A 240 -6.70 4.60 -21.53
CA LEU A 240 -5.47 5.00 -22.22
C LEU A 240 -4.52 3.80 -22.35
N TYR A 241 -4.31 3.01 -21.29
CA TYR A 241 -3.46 1.81 -21.33
C TYR A 241 -4.00 0.77 -22.32
N ALA A 242 -5.30 0.52 -22.32
CA ALA A 242 -5.93 -0.37 -23.29
C ALA A 242 -5.78 0.14 -24.73
N TYR A 243 -5.86 1.47 -24.95
CA TYR A 243 -5.62 2.09 -26.25
C TYR A 243 -4.16 1.97 -26.68
N LEU A 244 -3.20 2.23 -25.82
CA LEU A 244 -1.77 2.07 -26.09
C LEU A 244 -1.42 0.60 -26.41
N ALA A 245 -2.10 -0.34 -25.76
CA ALA A 245 -1.87 -1.76 -25.97
C ALA A 245 -2.36 -2.28 -27.33
N ALA A 246 -3.56 -1.88 -27.81
CA ALA A 246 -4.14 -2.41 -29.04
C ALA A 246 -5.13 -1.45 -29.75
N GLY A 247 -4.98 -0.13 -29.55
CA GLY A 247 -5.84 0.86 -30.16
C GLY A 247 -7.32 0.71 -29.80
N LYS A 248 -8.23 1.05 -30.71
CA LYS A 248 -9.67 0.94 -30.48
C LYS A 248 -10.15 -0.50 -30.17
N LYS A 249 -9.47 -1.52 -30.72
CA LYS A 249 -9.75 -2.94 -30.43
C LYS A 249 -9.44 -3.26 -28.96
N GLY A 250 -8.30 -2.76 -28.45
CA GLY A 250 -7.91 -2.91 -27.05
C GLY A 250 -8.91 -2.30 -26.09
N VAL A 251 -9.36 -1.07 -26.35
CA VAL A 251 -10.39 -0.39 -25.55
C VAL A 251 -11.68 -1.20 -25.51
N LYS A 252 -12.19 -1.62 -26.69
CA LYS A 252 -13.40 -2.43 -26.79
C LYS A 252 -13.26 -3.77 -26.06
N GLY A 253 -12.12 -4.45 -26.22
CA GLY A 253 -11.84 -5.75 -25.57
C GLY A 253 -11.78 -5.61 -24.06
N PHE A 254 -11.11 -4.57 -23.56
CA PHE A 254 -10.98 -4.28 -22.14
C PHE A 254 -12.36 -4.03 -21.49
N TRP A 255 -13.09 -3.02 -21.95
CA TRP A 255 -14.37 -2.64 -21.34
C TRP A 255 -15.45 -3.72 -21.47
N LYS A 256 -15.44 -4.53 -22.53
CA LYS A 256 -16.36 -5.66 -22.68
C LYS A 256 -16.15 -6.75 -21.62
N ASN A 257 -14.93 -6.93 -21.14
CA ASN A 257 -14.58 -8.09 -20.32
C ASN A 257 -14.19 -7.76 -18.89
N ILE A 258 -13.86 -6.48 -18.53
CA ILE A 258 -13.25 -6.14 -17.23
C ILE A 258 -14.22 -6.20 -16.04
N LEU A 259 -15.53 -6.14 -16.27
CA LEU A 259 -16.53 -6.05 -15.21
C LEU A 259 -16.46 -7.18 -14.16
N PRO A 260 -16.26 -8.47 -14.52
CA PRO A 260 -16.09 -9.53 -13.51
C PRO A 260 -14.92 -9.29 -12.57
N THR A 261 -13.78 -8.83 -13.08
CA THR A 261 -12.59 -8.46 -12.30
C THR A 261 -12.91 -7.32 -11.33
N THR A 262 -13.55 -6.26 -11.82
CA THR A 262 -13.96 -5.10 -11.00
C THR A 262 -14.92 -5.51 -9.88
N LEU A 263 -15.95 -6.30 -10.20
CA LEU A 263 -16.92 -6.74 -9.20
C LEU A 263 -16.30 -7.68 -8.17
N THR A 264 -15.40 -8.58 -8.60
CA THR A 264 -14.71 -9.49 -7.68
C THR A 264 -13.77 -8.72 -6.75
N SER A 265 -13.02 -7.74 -7.26
CA SER A 265 -12.14 -6.91 -6.43
C SER A 265 -12.92 -6.06 -5.44
N LEU A 266 -14.02 -5.43 -5.86
CA LEU A 266 -14.96 -4.77 -4.95
C LEU A 266 -15.53 -5.73 -3.91
N ALA A 267 -15.90 -6.96 -4.31
CA ALA A 267 -16.54 -7.94 -3.43
C ALA A 267 -15.60 -8.58 -2.42
N THR A 268 -14.31 -8.63 -2.69
CA THR A 268 -13.34 -9.35 -1.85
C THR A 268 -12.40 -8.45 -1.09
N CYS A 269 -12.18 -7.22 -1.54
CA CYS A 269 -11.10 -6.34 -1.09
C CYS A 269 -9.74 -7.08 -1.00
N SER A 270 -9.54 -8.05 -1.90
CA SER A 270 -8.35 -8.92 -1.91
C SER A 270 -7.84 -9.13 -3.32
N SER A 271 -6.68 -8.55 -3.62
CA SER A 271 -6.03 -8.76 -4.92
C SER A 271 -5.70 -10.23 -5.17
N ALA A 272 -5.28 -10.97 -4.14
CA ALA A 272 -4.95 -12.38 -4.23
C ALA A 272 -6.18 -13.25 -4.60
N ALA A 273 -7.34 -12.97 -3.99
CA ALA A 273 -8.58 -13.67 -4.31
C ALA A 273 -9.08 -13.43 -5.75
N CYS A 274 -8.62 -12.33 -6.38
CA CYS A 274 -9.00 -11.97 -7.73
C CYS A 274 -8.14 -12.64 -8.82
N ILE A 275 -6.98 -13.23 -8.48
CA ILE A 275 -6.04 -13.81 -9.45
C ILE A 275 -6.73 -14.73 -10.48
N PRO A 276 -7.54 -15.73 -10.10
CA PRO A 276 -8.14 -16.66 -11.08
C PRO A 276 -9.10 -15.96 -12.06
N VAL A 277 -9.92 -15.03 -11.54
CA VAL A 277 -10.87 -14.27 -12.37
C VAL A 277 -10.10 -13.33 -13.29
N ASN A 278 -9.08 -12.68 -12.78
CA ASN A 278 -8.28 -11.71 -13.52
C ASN A 278 -7.50 -12.38 -14.67
N ILE A 279 -6.88 -13.56 -14.43
CA ILE A 279 -6.26 -14.37 -15.48
C ILE A 279 -7.29 -14.74 -16.56
N THR A 280 -8.47 -15.20 -16.15
CA THR A 280 -9.53 -15.56 -17.08
C THR A 280 -9.97 -14.38 -17.95
N VAL A 281 -10.09 -13.19 -17.35
CA VAL A 281 -10.48 -11.96 -18.06
C VAL A 281 -9.36 -11.53 -19.02
N ALA A 282 -8.11 -11.54 -18.60
CA ALA A 282 -6.96 -11.21 -19.48
C ALA A 282 -6.92 -12.12 -20.71
N LYS A 283 -7.09 -13.43 -20.53
CA LYS A 283 -7.16 -14.43 -21.61
C LYS A 283 -8.35 -14.17 -22.55
N LYS A 284 -9.53 -13.79 -22.03
CA LYS A 284 -10.71 -13.41 -22.83
C LYS A 284 -10.48 -12.14 -23.65
N ILE A 285 -9.69 -11.19 -23.17
CA ILE A 285 -9.29 -9.99 -23.92
C ILE A 285 -8.37 -10.38 -25.07
N GLY A 286 -7.61 -11.47 -24.97
CA GLY A 286 -6.69 -11.96 -25.99
C GLY A 286 -5.23 -12.07 -25.53
N VAL A 287 -4.94 -11.76 -24.27
CA VAL A 287 -3.60 -11.95 -23.69
C VAL A 287 -3.24 -13.43 -23.72
N SER A 288 -2.01 -13.77 -24.15
CA SER A 288 -1.52 -15.16 -24.18
C SER A 288 -1.44 -15.76 -22.77
N ASP A 289 -1.57 -17.07 -22.70
CA ASP A 289 -1.64 -17.78 -21.41
C ASP A 289 -0.41 -17.54 -20.55
N ASP A 290 0.78 -17.61 -21.16
CA ASP A 290 2.06 -17.40 -20.48
C ASP A 290 2.24 -15.98 -19.93
N ILE A 291 1.76 -14.97 -20.66
CA ILE A 291 1.78 -13.57 -20.19
C ILE A 291 0.75 -13.36 -19.07
N ALA A 292 -0.49 -13.84 -19.25
CA ALA A 292 -1.53 -13.67 -18.23
C ALA A 292 -1.15 -14.36 -16.91
N GLU A 293 -0.63 -15.59 -16.99
CA GLU A 293 -0.19 -16.38 -15.82
C GLU A 293 1.10 -15.86 -15.17
N ALA A 294 1.92 -15.09 -15.89
CA ALA A 294 3.07 -14.43 -15.32
C ALA A 294 2.75 -13.05 -14.74
N VAL A 295 2.08 -12.18 -15.53
CA VAL A 295 1.84 -10.78 -15.17
C VAL A 295 0.90 -10.65 -13.98
N ILE A 296 -0.22 -11.37 -13.97
CA ILE A 296 -1.26 -11.16 -12.96
C ILE A 296 -0.84 -11.58 -11.55
N PRO A 297 -0.26 -12.78 -11.31
CA PRO A 297 0.23 -13.11 -9.98
C PRO A 297 1.39 -12.21 -9.52
N MET A 298 2.28 -11.81 -10.46
CA MET A 298 3.35 -10.86 -10.14
C MET A 298 2.79 -9.46 -9.85
N GLY A 299 1.81 -9.01 -10.63
CA GLY A 299 1.16 -7.74 -10.43
C GLY A 299 0.50 -7.65 -9.07
N THR A 300 -0.22 -8.69 -8.68
CA THR A 300 -0.81 -8.79 -7.34
C THR A 300 0.21 -8.55 -6.22
N SER A 301 1.48 -8.89 -6.43
CA SER A 301 2.55 -8.68 -5.46
C SER A 301 3.27 -7.34 -5.61
N PHE A 302 3.58 -6.92 -6.84
CA PHE A 302 4.53 -5.82 -7.11
C PHE A 302 3.94 -4.62 -7.85
N HIS A 303 2.72 -4.73 -8.40
CA HIS A 303 2.07 -3.68 -9.16
C HIS A 303 0.75 -3.30 -8.51
N LYS A 304 0.67 -2.11 -7.93
CA LYS A 304 -0.46 -1.68 -7.12
C LYS A 304 -0.77 -0.20 -7.34
N ASP A 305 -1.32 0.15 -8.49
CA ASP A 305 -1.64 1.54 -8.86
C ASP A 305 -2.47 2.26 -7.79
N GLY A 306 -3.51 1.60 -7.28
CA GLY A 306 -4.35 2.16 -6.23
C GLY A 306 -3.61 2.35 -4.91
N SER A 307 -2.75 1.40 -4.52
CA SER A 307 -1.94 1.54 -3.30
C SER A 307 -0.90 2.65 -3.44
N ILE A 308 -0.35 2.86 -4.64
CA ILE A 308 0.59 3.97 -4.91
C ILE A 308 -0.11 5.32 -4.78
N ILE A 309 -1.28 5.49 -5.40
CA ILE A 309 -2.11 6.69 -5.22
C ILE A 309 -2.44 6.86 -3.74
N GLY A 310 -2.84 5.79 -3.05
CA GLY A 310 -3.11 5.81 -1.61
C GLY A 310 -1.89 6.19 -0.76
N SER A 311 -0.70 5.72 -1.13
CA SER A 311 0.55 6.12 -0.47
C SER A 311 0.83 7.61 -0.68
N VAL A 312 0.62 8.14 -1.88
CA VAL A 312 0.71 9.59 -2.14
C VAL A 312 -0.29 10.36 -1.26
N PHE A 313 -1.54 9.90 -1.16
CA PHE A 313 -2.55 10.55 -0.30
C PHE A 313 -2.13 10.54 1.17
N LYS A 314 -1.60 9.43 1.67
CA LYS A 314 -1.08 9.30 3.04
C LYS A 314 0.10 10.24 3.30
N ILE A 315 1.06 10.27 2.38
CA ILE A 315 2.22 11.17 2.44
C ILE A 315 1.74 12.63 2.43
N MET A 316 0.88 12.99 1.47
CA MET A 316 0.39 14.35 1.33
C MET A 316 -0.48 14.79 2.51
N PHE A 317 -1.21 13.86 3.14
CA PHE A 317 -1.93 14.17 4.36
C PHE A 317 -0.98 14.61 5.48
N LEU A 318 0.12 13.88 5.71
CA LEU A 318 1.15 14.26 6.69
C LEU A 318 1.88 15.55 6.29
N VAL A 319 2.23 15.69 5.02
CA VAL A 319 2.89 16.90 4.50
C VAL A 319 1.99 18.13 4.69
N TYR A 320 0.69 18.02 4.40
CA TYR A 320 -0.25 19.11 4.68
C TYR A 320 -0.39 19.38 6.18
N LEU A 321 -0.35 18.33 6.99
CA LEU A 321 -0.49 18.44 8.44
C LEU A 321 0.72 19.15 9.08
N PHE A 322 1.94 18.74 8.72
CA PHE A 322 3.16 19.20 9.38
C PHE A 322 3.88 20.33 8.64
N GLU A 323 3.91 20.32 7.31
CA GLU A 323 4.71 21.24 6.50
C GLU A 323 3.87 22.28 5.73
N GLY A 324 2.58 22.06 5.63
CA GLY A 324 1.67 23.00 4.97
C GLY A 324 1.42 22.77 3.49
N GLY A 325 2.12 21.82 2.89
CA GLY A 325 2.00 21.45 1.48
C GLY A 325 3.35 21.29 0.80
N ILE A 326 3.34 21.09 -0.52
CA ILE A 326 4.56 20.91 -1.32
C ILE A 326 5.33 22.23 -1.38
N SER A 327 6.59 22.22 -0.95
CA SER A 327 7.47 23.40 -0.90
C SER A 327 8.42 23.53 -2.12
N GLY A 328 8.42 22.60 -3.06
CA GLY A 328 9.29 22.63 -4.23
C GLY A 328 9.36 21.31 -5.00
N ALA A 329 10.17 21.28 -6.07
CA ALA A 329 10.35 20.09 -6.90
C ALA A 329 10.98 18.92 -6.13
N ASP A 330 11.90 19.20 -5.22
CA ASP A 330 12.56 18.17 -4.39
C ASP A 330 11.54 17.37 -3.57
N MET A 331 10.52 18.05 -3.04
CA MET A 331 9.44 17.40 -2.31
C MET A 331 8.62 16.49 -3.20
N ILE A 332 8.38 16.88 -4.45
CA ILE A 332 7.67 16.02 -5.43
C ILE A 332 8.45 14.74 -5.67
N PHE A 333 9.76 14.81 -5.93
CA PHE A 333 10.60 13.63 -6.10
C PHE A 333 10.65 12.76 -4.84
N LYS A 334 10.72 13.38 -3.66
CA LYS A 334 10.67 12.68 -2.37
C LYS A 334 9.34 11.91 -2.21
N VAL A 335 8.21 12.55 -2.49
CA VAL A 335 6.88 11.93 -2.43
C VAL A 335 6.77 10.74 -3.39
N ILE A 336 7.21 10.90 -4.66
CA ILE A 336 7.22 9.81 -5.65
C ILE A 336 8.09 8.66 -5.15
N GLY A 337 9.33 8.95 -4.74
CA GLY A 337 10.27 7.94 -4.28
C GLY A 337 9.74 7.15 -3.09
N ILE A 338 9.20 7.84 -2.08
CA ILE A 338 8.62 7.20 -0.89
C ILE A 338 7.40 6.37 -1.24
N ALA A 339 6.48 6.90 -2.07
CA ALA A 339 5.27 6.17 -2.46
C ALA A 339 5.61 4.88 -3.22
N LEU A 340 6.58 4.92 -4.13
CA LEU A 340 7.05 3.75 -4.87
C LEU A 340 7.73 2.74 -3.94
N LEU A 341 8.67 3.17 -3.11
CA LEU A 341 9.38 2.30 -2.18
C LEU A 341 8.42 1.64 -1.18
N ALA A 342 7.55 2.42 -0.55
CA ALA A 342 6.59 1.92 0.42
C ALA A 342 5.60 0.92 -0.18
N THR A 343 5.30 1.03 -1.49
CA THR A 343 4.39 0.11 -2.17
C THR A 343 5.10 -1.11 -2.73
N LEU A 344 6.30 -0.96 -3.30
CA LEU A 344 7.07 -2.07 -3.89
C LEU A 344 7.63 -3.02 -2.83
N LEU A 345 8.01 -2.51 -1.65
CA LEU A 345 8.55 -3.31 -0.55
C LEU A 345 7.46 -4.09 0.20
N VAL A 346 6.23 -3.65 0.09
CA VAL A 346 5.08 -4.36 0.66
C VAL A 346 4.56 -5.37 -0.35
N THR A 347 5.16 -6.54 -0.39
CA THR A 347 4.65 -7.68 -1.15
C THR A 347 3.24 -8.07 -0.67
N ALA A 348 2.49 -8.83 -1.49
CA ALA A 348 1.08 -9.19 -1.25
C ALA A 348 0.81 -9.84 0.11
N VAL A 349 0.76 -9.02 1.14
CA VAL A 349 0.30 -9.42 2.48
C VAL A 349 -1.20 -9.11 2.51
N PRO A 350 -2.07 -10.12 2.61
CA PRO A 350 -3.52 -9.94 2.50
C PRO A 350 -4.11 -9.02 3.58
N ILE A 351 -3.51 -9.02 4.77
CA ILE A 351 -3.93 -8.23 5.93
C ILE A 351 -2.65 -7.76 6.63
N GLY A 352 -2.55 -6.47 6.98
CA GLY A 352 -1.35 -5.91 7.63
C GLY A 352 -0.28 -5.35 6.67
N GLY A 353 -0.41 -5.54 5.35
CA GLY A 353 0.49 -4.94 4.36
C GLY A 353 0.48 -3.41 4.40
N GLY A 354 -0.66 -2.81 4.74
CA GLY A 354 -0.78 -1.38 4.99
C GLY A 354 0.16 -0.89 6.07
N THR A 355 0.23 -1.58 7.19
CA THR A 355 1.06 -1.19 8.33
C THR A 355 2.55 -1.10 7.99
N ILE A 356 3.07 -2.01 7.15
CA ILE A 356 4.45 -1.94 6.66
C ILE A 356 4.65 -0.69 5.81
N SER A 357 3.77 -0.47 4.84
CA SER A 357 3.81 0.71 3.96
C SER A 357 3.77 2.01 4.77
N GLU A 358 2.87 2.09 5.73
CA GLU A 358 2.66 3.25 6.59
C GLU A 358 3.87 3.52 7.47
N SER A 359 4.44 2.49 8.08
CA SER A 359 5.65 2.61 8.90
C SER A 359 6.85 3.07 8.06
N LEU A 360 7.00 2.55 6.83
CA LEU A 360 8.02 3.01 5.89
C LEU A 360 7.82 4.48 5.48
N ILE A 361 6.59 4.87 5.16
CA ILE A 361 6.26 6.26 4.84
C ILE A 361 6.67 7.19 5.98
N ILE A 362 6.30 6.86 7.22
CA ILE A 362 6.60 7.65 8.41
C ILE A 362 8.11 7.76 8.62
N SER A 363 8.83 6.64 8.56
CA SER A 363 10.29 6.60 8.74
C SER A 363 11.02 7.41 7.66
N LEU A 364 10.65 7.24 6.37
CA LEU A 364 11.28 7.95 5.26
C LEU A 364 10.97 9.46 5.24
N LEU A 365 9.84 9.86 5.79
CA LEU A 365 9.52 11.28 6.01
C LEU A 365 10.22 11.86 7.24
N GLY A 366 10.68 11.02 8.16
CA GLY A 366 11.29 11.43 9.43
C GLY A 366 10.27 11.92 10.46
N TYR A 367 9.03 11.41 10.42
CA TYR A 367 8.01 11.69 11.43
C TYR A 367 8.00 10.62 12.53
N SER A 368 7.39 10.94 13.67
CA SER A 368 7.19 9.98 14.77
C SER A 368 6.24 8.84 14.36
N MET A 369 6.50 7.64 14.87
CA MET A 369 5.60 6.49 14.72
C MET A 369 4.23 6.70 15.36
N SER A 370 4.04 7.71 16.19
CA SER A 370 2.74 8.15 16.68
C SER A 370 1.76 8.57 15.55
N CYS A 371 2.28 8.85 14.34
CA CYS A 371 1.48 9.11 13.14
C CYS A 371 0.87 7.83 12.51
N LEU A 372 1.28 6.62 12.93
CA LEU A 372 0.83 5.37 12.32
C LEU A 372 -0.70 5.22 12.31
N PRO A 373 -1.43 5.50 13.39
CA PRO A 373 -2.89 5.38 13.39
C PRO A 373 -3.58 6.30 12.39
N ILE A 374 -3.00 7.49 12.15
CA ILE A 374 -3.51 8.44 11.16
C ILE A 374 -3.50 7.80 9.78
N LEU A 375 -2.38 7.20 9.38
CA LEU A 375 -2.25 6.56 8.09
C LEU A 375 -3.08 5.27 7.99
N THR A 376 -3.19 4.51 9.09
CA THR A 376 -4.00 3.28 9.14
C THR A 376 -5.50 3.57 8.92
N ILE A 377 -6.01 4.68 9.46
CA ILE A 377 -7.40 5.11 9.19
C ILE A 377 -7.57 5.44 7.71
N ILE A 378 -6.66 6.23 7.11
CA ILE A 378 -6.71 6.56 5.67
C ILE A 378 -6.68 5.26 4.84
N ALA A 379 -5.73 4.35 5.13
CA ALA A 379 -5.62 3.08 4.43
C ALA A 379 -6.93 2.28 4.49
N THR A 380 -7.57 2.24 5.66
CA THR A 380 -8.82 1.50 5.87
C THR A 380 -9.97 2.05 5.03
N ILE A 381 -10.14 3.38 4.99
CA ILE A 381 -11.26 4.00 4.27
C ILE A 381 -11.10 3.94 2.75
N ILE A 382 -9.85 3.90 2.22
CA ILE A 382 -9.59 3.85 0.79
C ILE A 382 -9.36 2.44 0.25
N ASP A 383 -9.37 1.40 1.08
CA ASP A 383 -8.97 0.03 0.72
C ASP A 383 -9.77 -0.55 -0.46
N ALA A 384 -11.10 -0.44 -0.43
CA ALA A 384 -11.94 -0.98 -1.48
C ALA A 384 -11.65 -0.37 -2.88
N PRO A 385 -11.68 0.95 -3.08
CA PRO A 385 -11.35 1.55 -4.37
C PRO A 385 -9.87 1.34 -4.75
N ALA A 386 -8.93 1.29 -3.78
CA ALA A 386 -7.53 0.98 -4.05
C ALA A 386 -7.36 -0.44 -4.59
N THR A 387 -8.04 -1.43 -4.00
CA THR A 387 -8.01 -2.82 -4.47
C THR A 387 -8.56 -2.95 -5.89
N VAL A 388 -9.61 -2.23 -6.24
CA VAL A 388 -10.13 -2.20 -7.62
C VAL A 388 -9.06 -1.74 -8.59
N LEU A 389 -8.40 -0.63 -8.30
CA LEU A 389 -7.32 -0.12 -9.16
C LEU A 389 -6.16 -1.11 -9.25
N ASN A 390 -5.73 -1.70 -8.14
CA ASN A 390 -4.65 -2.70 -8.16
C ASN A 390 -4.97 -3.85 -9.11
N VAL A 391 -6.15 -4.47 -8.96
CA VAL A 391 -6.53 -5.68 -9.70
C VAL A 391 -6.82 -5.40 -11.18
N VAL A 392 -7.51 -4.31 -11.47
CA VAL A 392 -7.80 -3.89 -12.86
C VAL A 392 -6.54 -3.40 -13.56
N GLY A 393 -5.65 -2.75 -12.81
CA GLY A 393 -4.33 -2.35 -13.26
C GLY A 393 -3.48 -3.53 -13.75
N ASP A 394 -3.54 -4.68 -13.07
CA ASP A 394 -2.84 -5.89 -13.50
C ASP A 394 -3.36 -6.40 -14.87
N THR A 395 -4.68 -6.36 -15.10
CA THR A 395 -5.25 -6.69 -16.42
C THR A 395 -4.74 -5.74 -17.49
N SER A 396 -4.78 -4.43 -17.26
CA SER A 396 -4.32 -3.43 -18.24
C SER A 396 -2.83 -3.53 -18.51
N SER A 397 -2.02 -3.80 -17.47
CA SER A 397 -0.59 -4.05 -17.58
C SER A 397 -0.27 -5.31 -18.38
N SER A 398 -1.06 -6.39 -18.24
CA SER A 398 -0.90 -7.60 -19.06
C SER A 398 -1.11 -7.33 -20.55
N MET A 399 -2.01 -6.41 -20.89
CA MET A 399 -2.22 -5.97 -22.28
C MET A 399 -1.02 -5.15 -22.81
N LEU A 400 -0.45 -4.26 -21.97
CA LEU A 400 0.75 -3.50 -22.33
C LEU A 400 1.97 -4.43 -22.52
N VAL A 401 2.13 -5.42 -21.65
CA VAL A 401 3.18 -6.45 -21.79
C VAL A 401 3.00 -7.24 -23.09
N SER A 402 1.76 -7.66 -23.41
CA SER A 402 1.47 -8.35 -24.69
C SER A 402 1.85 -7.50 -25.90
N ARG A 403 1.60 -6.19 -25.83
CA ARG A 403 1.99 -5.25 -26.89
C ARG A 403 3.49 -5.25 -27.15
N VAL A 404 4.30 -5.29 -26.11
CA VAL A 404 5.78 -5.25 -26.21
C VAL A 404 6.36 -6.62 -26.57
N VAL A 405 5.81 -7.70 -26.01
CA VAL A 405 6.33 -9.06 -26.17
C VAL A 405 5.88 -9.68 -27.48
N ASP A 406 4.57 -9.62 -27.78
CA ASP A 406 3.92 -10.29 -28.92
C ASP A 406 3.76 -9.38 -30.15
N GLY A 407 3.97 -8.04 -29.99
CA GLY A 407 3.90 -7.06 -31.08
C GLY A 407 2.51 -6.44 -31.24
N LYS A 408 2.34 -5.65 -32.33
CA LYS A 408 1.13 -4.82 -32.53
C LYS A 408 -0.17 -5.63 -32.67
N ASP A 409 -0.07 -6.79 -33.27
CA ASP A 409 -1.23 -7.60 -33.66
C ASP A 409 -1.49 -8.76 -32.68
N TRP A 410 -1.08 -8.61 -31.42
CA TRP A 410 -1.17 -9.64 -30.39
C TRP A 410 -2.61 -10.14 -30.16
N MET A 411 -3.65 -9.27 -30.36
CA MET A 411 -5.05 -9.64 -30.26
C MET A 411 -5.57 -10.45 -31.46
N GLU A 412 -4.83 -10.47 -32.58
CA GLU A 412 -5.24 -11.15 -33.82
C GLU A 412 -4.56 -12.53 -33.97
N LYS A 413 -3.50 -12.78 -33.22
CA LYS A 413 -2.82 -14.08 -33.24
C LYS A 413 -3.76 -15.14 -32.66
N LYS A 414 -4.27 -16.01 -33.55
CA LYS A 414 -5.08 -17.17 -33.13
C LYS A 414 -4.29 -17.98 -32.12
N LYS A 415 -4.92 -18.29 -30.99
CA LYS A 415 -4.42 -19.31 -30.06
C LYS A 415 -4.33 -20.65 -30.78
N TYR A 416 -3.13 -21.15 -30.99
CA TYR A 416 -2.90 -22.56 -31.31
C TYR A 416 -2.77 -23.34 -30.02
#